data_1256bcfc30e316739ee8efd5cbeb6797
#
_entry.id   1256bcfc30e316739ee8efd5cbeb6797
#
_cell.length_a   1.000
_cell.length_b   1.000
_cell.length_c   1.000
_cell.angle_alpha   90.00
_cell.angle_beta   90.00
_cell.angle_gamma   90.00
#
_symmetry.space_group_name_H-M   'P 1'
#
loop_
_entity.id
_entity.type
_entity.pdbx_description
1 polymer ?
#
loop_
_entity_poly.entity_id
_entity_poly.type
_entity_poly.pdbx_seq_one_letter_code
_entity_poly.pdbx_strand_id
1 'polypeptide(L)'
;MSSLSIPPPLLRSSHSPSPPAAAAAKANWRKRAARVRVRAPVAALAGDGGCAGTGMEQQHLQAGSASGSPVREKPVMSNIGKSTNILWHDCPIGQPERQKLLGQKGCVIWITGLSGSGKSTVACALSRELHYRGHHTYVLDGDNLRHGLNRDLSFKAEDRTENIRRVGEVAKLFADAGTICIASLISPYRRDRDACRALLPDSRFIEVFMDLPLELCEARDPKGLYKLARTGKIKGFTGVDDPYESPVNSEIVIKMEGGECPSPKAMAQQVLSYLEKNGYLQ
;
A
#
# COMPACT_ATOMS: atom_id res chain seq x y z
N MET A 1 -60.75 -16.86 38.07
CA MET A 1 -59.48 -17.56 38.35
C MET A 1 -59.26 -18.55 37.20
N SER A 2 -58.54 -18.17 36.19
CA SER A 2 -58.18 -19.05 35.07
C SER A 2 -56.71 -18.81 34.76
N SER A 3 -55.90 -19.80 35.12
CA SER A 3 -54.45 -19.83 34.94
C SER A 3 -54.11 -20.13 33.47
N LEU A 4 -53.41 -19.24 32.79
CA LEU A 4 -52.83 -19.43 31.48
C LEU A 4 -51.42 -20.01 31.65
N SER A 5 -51.25 -21.24 31.19
CA SER A 5 -49.96 -21.94 31.09
C SER A 5 -49.20 -21.48 29.86
N ILE A 6 -47.95 -21.06 30.04
CA ILE A 6 -47.01 -20.71 28.96
C ILE A 6 -46.20 -21.98 28.58
N PRO A 7 -46.10 -22.36 27.30
CA PRO A 7 -45.25 -23.48 26.88
C PRO A 7 -43.77 -23.10 26.83
N PRO A 8 -42.81 -24.05 26.99
CA PRO A 8 -41.39 -23.78 26.99
C PRO A 8 -40.85 -23.58 25.54
N PRO A 9 -39.72 -22.88 25.38
CA PRO A 9 -39.15 -22.60 24.04
C PRO A 9 -38.43 -23.82 23.46
N LEU A 10 -38.68 -24.05 22.17
CA LEU A 10 -38.04 -25.08 21.34
C LEU A 10 -36.54 -24.74 21.14
N LEU A 11 -35.66 -25.63 21.56
CA LEU A 11 -34.25 -25.65 21.24
C LEU A 11 -34.05 -25.87 19.71
N ARG A 12 -33.56 -24.84 19.01
CA ARG A 12 -33.07 -24.98 17.62
C ARG A 12 -31.65 -25.51 17.66
N SER A 13 -31.45 -26.70 17.11
CA SER A 13 -30.13 -27.25 16.79
C SER A 13 -29.45 -26.42 15.71
N SER A 14 -28.31 -25.81 16.04
CA SER A 14 -27.42 -25.12 15.11
C SER A 14 -26.55 -26.15 14.37
N HIS A 15 -26.93 -26.48 13.17
CA HIS A 15 -26.01 -27.12 12.22
C HIS A 15 -25.30 -26.03 11.41
N SER A 16 -24.01 -25.83 11.68
CA SER A 16 -23.12 -25.01 10.86
C SER A 16 -22.57 -25.85 9.71
N PRO A 17 -22.71 -25.44 8.46
CA PRO A 17 -21.99 -26.12 7.36
C PRO A 17 -20.54 -25.66 7.36
N SER A 18 -19.62 -26.62 7.40
CA SER A 18 -18.17 -26.40 7.21
C SER A 18 -17.87 -25.99 5.77
N PRO A 19 -16.94 -25.03 5.55
CA PRO A 19 -16.63 -24.57 4.20
C PRO A 19 -15.57 -25.47 3.51
N PRO A 20 -15.78 -25.91 2.27
CA PRO A 20 -14.82 -26.74 1.52
C PRO A 20 -13.66 -25.95 0.87
N ALA A 21 -13.53 -24.64 1.05
CA ALA A 21 -12.55 -23.80 0.34
C ALA A 21 -11.15 -23.69 1.00
N ALA A 22 -10.98 -24.10 2.25
CA ALA A 22 -9.71 -23.91 2.97
C ALA A 22 -8.60 -24.91 2.60
N ALA A 23 -8.93 -26.07 2.04
CA ALA A 23 -7.95 -27.10 1.70
C ALA A 23 -7.17 -26.80 0.40
N ALA A 24 -7.81 -26.22 -0.60
CA ALA A 24 -7.18 -25.87 -1.88
C ALA A 24 -6.18 -24.72 -1.77
N ALA A 25 -6.47 -23.74 -0.92
CA ALA A 25 -5.58 -22.59 -0.68
C ALA A 25 -4.29 -23.01 0.05
N LYS A 26 -4.36 -23.97 0.98
CA LYS A 26 -3.19 -24.50 1.71
C LYS A 26 -2.23 -25.28 0.80
N ALA A 27 -2.71 -25.92 -0.24
CA ALA A 27 -1.89 -26.69 -1.17
C ALA A 27 -1.06 -25.77 -2.11
N ASN A 28 -1.60 -24.63 -2.51
CA ASN A 28 -0.92 -23.70 -3.41
C ASN A 28 0.17 -22.86 -2.68
N TRP A 29 -0.04 -22.52 -1.44
CA TRP A 29 0.96 -21.86 -0.60
C TRP A 29 2.19 -22.75 -0.38
N ARG A 30 2.01 -24.05 -0.06
CA ARG A 30 3.12 -24.99 0.12
C ARG A 30 3.95 -25.19 -1.16
N LYS A 31 3.34 -25.14 -2.35
CA LYS A 31 4.06 -25.26 -3.63
C LYS A 31 4.88 -24.02 -3.97
N ARG A 32 4.46 -22.81 -3.56
CA ARG A 32 5.24 -21.59 -3.73
C ARG A 32 6.35 -21.45 -2.69
N ALA A 33 6.12 -21.81 -1.43
CA ALA A 33 7.14 -21.84 -0.38
C ALA A 33 8.29 -22.82 -0.67
N ALA A 34 8.03 -23.92 -1.36
CA ALA A 34 9.04 -24.88 -1.76
C ALA A 34 10.01 -24.37 -2.87
N ARG A 35 9.74 -23.24 -3.51
CA ARG A 35 10.62 -22.63 -4.54
C ARG A 35 11.63 -21.63 -4.01
N VAL A 36 11.49 -21.16 -2.78
CA VAL A 36 12.51 -20.33 -2.12
C VAL A 36 13.55 -21.25 -1.50
N ARG A 37 14.45 -21.81 -2.32
CA ARG A 37 15.71 -22.37 -1.82
C ARG A 37 16.59 -21.21 -1.43
N VAL A 38 16.67 -20.93 -0.14
CA VAL A 38 17.73 -20.13 0.44
C VAL A 38 19.04 -20.86 0.16
N ARG A 39 19.85 -20.35 -0.76
CA ARG A 39 21.24 -20.81 -0.92
C ARG A 39 21.96 -20.51 0.37
N ALA A 40 22.55 -21.54 0.96
CA ALA A 40 23.46 -21.42 2.09
C ALA A 40 24.60 -20.42 1.76
N PRO A 41 25.14 -19.70 2.74
CA PRO A 41 26.23 -18.76 2.51
C PRO A 41 27.46 -19.53 2.01
N VAL A 42 28.10 -19.01 0.96
CA VAL A 42 29.37 -19.49 0.44
C VAL A 42 30.39 -19.32 1.55
N ALA A 43 30.94 -20.43 2.06
CA ALA A 43 32.04 -20.42 3.00
C ALA A 43 33.25 -19.75 2.35
N ALA A 44 33.89 -18.86 3.10
CA ALA A 44 35.17 -18.24 2.73
C ALA A 44 36.23 -19.34 2.62
N LEU A 45 36.78 -19.53 1.43
CA LEU A 45 37.99 -20.35 1.22
C LEU A 45 39.21 -19.50 1.62
N ALA A 46 39.79 -19.80 2.75
CA ALA A 46 41.17 -19.48 3.03
C ALA A 46 42.04 -20.44 2.22
N GLY A 47 42.85 -19.91 1.35
CA GLY A 47 43.80 -20.71 0.56
C GLY A 47 45.22 -20.42 1.03
N ASP A 48 45.90 -21.43 1.58
CA ASP A 48 47.34 -21.45 1.76
C ASP A 48 47.99 -22.23 0.62
N GLY A 49 49.01 -21.63 0.12
CA GLY A 49 50.30 -22.03 -0.37
C GLY A 49 50.50 -23.25 -1.24
N GLY A 50 51.36 -23.06 -2.24
CA GLY A 50 52.21 -24.15 -2.79
C GLY A 50 52.62 -23.97 -4.25
N CYS A 51 53.89 -23.68 -4.47
CA CYS A 51 54.65 -23.56 -5.73
C CYS A 51 54.61 -24.79 -6.63
N ALA A 52 54.66 -24.58 -7.96
CA ALA A 52 55.67 -25.11 -8.91
C ALA A 52 55.19 -24.89 -10.35
N GLY A 53 55.87 -24.34 -11.14
CA GLY A 53 56.65 -23.98 -12.26
C GLY A 53 56.46 -24.85 -13.49
N THR A 54 56.44 -24.17 -14.62
CA THR A 54 57.06 -24.36 -15.94
C THR A 54 56.22 -23.62 -16.99
N GLY A 55 56.69 -22.62 -17.63
CA GLY A 55 57.52 -22.56 -18.78
C GLY A 55 56.78 -22.04 -20.03
N MET A 56 57.24 -20.86 -20.58
CA MET A 56 57.16 -20.38 -22.00
C MET A 56 55.77 -20.11 -22.60
N GLU A 57 55.46 -18.90 -22.97
CA GLU A 57 55.96 -18.21 -24.20
C GLU A 57 55.60 -16.72 -24.22
N GLN A 58 56.53 -15.89 -24.61
CA GLN A 58 56.40 -14.43 -24.72
C GLN A 58 55.71 -14.07 -26.05
N GLN A 59 54.66 -13.26 -25.99
CA GLN A 59 54.32 -12.37 -27.13
C GLN A 59 54.13 -10.94 -26.61
N HIS A 60 55.05 -10.09 -27.06
CA HIS A 60 55.06 -8.65 -26.91
C HIS A 60 53.81 -8.03 -27.52
N LEU A 61 52.99 -7.30 -26.73
CA LEU A 61 52.17 -6.20 -27.19
C LEU A 61 52.32 -5.05 -26.20
N GLN A 62 52.75 -3.91 -26.77
CA GLN A 62 53.03 -2.67 -26.06
C GLN A 62 51.84 -2.15 -25.26
N ALA A 63 52.03 -1.99 -23.98
CA ALA A 63 51.11 -1.34 -23.08
C ALA A 63 51.34 0.17 -23.11
N GLY A 64 50.41 0.92 -23.70
CA GLY A 64 50.28 2.34 -23.44
C GLY A 64 49.87 2.59 -22.03
N SER A 65 50.76 3.18 -21.22
CA SER A 65 50.51 3.58 -19.84
C SER A 65 49.53 4.76 -19.79
N ALA A 66 48.27 4.50 -19.50
CA ALA A 66 47.34 5.51 -19.02
C ALA A 66 47.07 5.22 -17.51
N SER A 67 47.95 5.69 -16.65
CA SER A 67 47.74 5.72 -15.20
C SER A 67 46.83 6.90 -14.86
N GLY A 68 45.53 6.72 -15.06
CA GLY A 68 44.50 7.57 -14.52
C GLY A 68 43.79 6.80 -13.39
N SER A 69 44.24 6.98 -12.13
CA SER A 69 43.42 6.56 -10.98
C SER A 69 42.04 7.20 -11.12
N PRO A 70 40.94 6.45 -10.98
CA PRO A 70 39.61 7.05 -10.97
C PRO A 70 39.56 8.05 -9.81
N VAL A 71 39.43 9.34 -10.17
CA VAL A 71 39.16 10.40 -9.20
C VAL A 71 37.83 10.02 -8.56
N ARG A 72 37.85 9.51 -7.32
CA ARG A 72 36.65 9.34 -6.52
C ARG A 72 36.08 10.74 -6.32
N GLU A 73 35.04 11.08 -7.08
CA GLU A 73 34.26 12.28 -6.82
C GLU A 73 33.81 12.24 -5.37
N LYS A 74 34.08 13.34 -4.65
CA LYS A 74 33.63 13.45 -3.27
C LYS A 74 32.11 13.41 -3.27
N PRO A 75 31.47 12.63 -2.38
CA PRO A 75 30.01 12.57 -2.30
C PRO A 75 29.44 13.96 -2.09
N VAL A 76 28.46 14.35 -2.91
CA VAL A 76 27.81 15.65 -2.85
C VAL A 76 26.83 15.61 -1.67
N MET A 77 27.09 16.45 -0.66
CA MET A 77 26.20 16.63 0.48
C MET A 77 24.98 17.41 0.06
N SER A 78 23.80 17.00 0.54
CA SER A 78 22.51 17.65 0.28
C SER A 78 22.00 18.38 1.51
N ASN A 79 21.24 19.44 1.26
CA ASN A 79 20.47 20.15 2.29
C ASN A 79 18.98 20.05 1.90
N ILE A 80 18.17 19.35 2.69
CA ILE A 80 16.75 19.15 2.41
C ILE A 80 15.92 19.56 3.64
N GLY A 81 15.07 20.57 3.47
CA GLY A 81 14.27 21.12 4.55
C GLY A 81 15.15 21.69 5.67
N LYS A 82 14.99 21.16 6.88
CA LYS A 82 15.82 21.52 8.05
C LYS A 82 17.06 20.66 8.22
N SER A 83 17.23 19.62 7.38
CA SER A 83 18.36 18.71 7.44
C SER A 83 19.50 19.23 6.58
N THR A 84 20.67 19.39 7.19
CA THR A 84 21.91 19.76 6.51
C THR A 84 22.90 18.61 6.61
N ASN A 85 23.85 18.56 5.69
CA ASN A 85 24.92 17.56 5.72
C ASN A 85 24.40 16.09 5.59
N ILE A 86 23.32 15.89 4.84
CA ILE A 86 22.83 14.53 4.53
C ILE A 86 23.44 14.05 3.20
N LEU A 87 23.69 12.74 3.13
CA LEU A 87 24.19 12.07 1.95
C LEU A 87 23.21 10.98 1.55
N TRP A 88 22.88 10.93 0.26
CA TRP A 88 22.11 9.82 -0.27
C TRP A 88 23.02 8.60 -0.42
N HIS A 89 22.59 7.46 0.12
CA HIS A 89 23.29 6.18 0.00
C HIS A 89 22.54 5.27 -0.96
N ASP A 90 23.18 4.90 -2.06
CA ASP A 90 22.64 3.93 -2.98
C ASP A 90 22.88 2.51 -2.46
N CYS A 91 21.84 1.70 -2.50
CA CYS A 91 21.90 0.28 -2.17
C CYS A 91 21.98 -0.54 -3.47
N PRO A 92 22.89 -1.53 -3.59
CA PRO A 92 22.95 -2.39 -4.77
C PRO A 92 21.68 -3.25 -4.96
N ILE A 93 20.87 -3.41 -3.90
CA ILE A 93 19.53 -4.02 -3.98
C ILE A 93 18.51 -2.91 -4.09
N GLY A 94 18.13 -2.60 -5.32
CA GLY A 94 17.15 -1.59 -5.66
C GLY A 94 15.72 -2.15 -5.76
N GLN A 95 14.83 -1.33 -6.29
CA GLN A 95 13.43 -1.70 -6.53
C GLN A 95 13.27 -2.89 -7.51
N PRO A 96 14.01 -2.96 -8.64
CA PRO A 96 13.89 -4.07 -9.58
C PRO A 96 14.18 -5.44 -8.93
N GLU A 97 15.21 -5.51 -8.10
CA GLU A 97 15.60 -6.73 -7.40
C GLU A 97 14.53 -7.16 -6.40
N ARG A 98 13.94 -6.22 -5.66
CA ARG A 98 12.85 -6.47 -4.71
C ARG A 98 11.59 -6.94 -5.42
N GLN A 99 11.21 -6.29 -6.53
CA GLN A 99 10.07 -6.69 -7.37
C GLN A 99 10.26 -8.10 -7.96
N LYS A 100 11.47 -8.41 -8.44
CA LYS A 100 11.82 -9.74 -8.92
C LYS A 100 11.72 -10.80 -7.83
N LEU A 101 12.16 -10.48 -6.62
CA LEU A 101 12.08 -11.37 -5.46
C LEU A 101 10.62 -11.67 -5.09
N LEU A 102 9.75 -10.64 -5.09
CA LEU A 102 8.33 -10.78 -4.75
C LEU A 102 7.48 -11.30 -5.92
N GLY A 103 7.97 -11.26 -7.15
CA GLY A 103 7.21 -11.60 -8.36
C GLY A 103 6.01 -10.68 -8.58
N GLN A 104 6.13 -9.40 -8.20
CA GLN A 104 5.08 -8.39 -8.36
C GLN A 104 5.66 -6.98 -8.49
N LYS A 105 4.90 -6.08 -9.09
CA LYS A 105 5.25 -4.66 -9.15
C LYS A 105 4.71 -3.92 -7.92
N GLY A 106 5.59 -3.19 -7.23
CA GLY A 106 5.17 -2.33 -6.13
C GLY A 106 4.48 -1.08 -6.67
N CYS A 107 3.32 -0.75 -6.09
CA CYS A 107 2.55 0.45 -6.43
C CYS A 107 1.77 0.95 -5.22
N VAL A 108 1.23 2.16 -5.33
CA VAL A 108 0.34 2.77 -4.34
C VAL A 108 -1.07 2.84 -4.90
N ILE A 109 -2.03 2.25 -4.22
CA ILE A 109 -3.46 2.38 -4.49
C ILE A 109 -3.99 3.36 -3.45
N TRP A 110 -4.29 4.59 -3.89
CA TRP A 110 -4.71 5.69 -3.03
C TRP A 110 -6.23 5.84 -3.08
N ILE A 111 -6.92 5.35 -2.04
CA ILE A 111 -8.37 5.42 -1.94
C ILE A 111 -8.78 6.69 -1.21
N THR A 112 -9.45 7.61 -1.91
CA THR A 112 -9.92 8.89 -1.40
C THR A 112 -11.45 9.01 -1.46
N GLY A 113 -12.05 9.89 -0.67
CA GLY A 113 -13.49 10.13 -0.62
C GLY A 113 -13.98 10.52 0.77
N LEU A 114 -15.25 10.85 0.90
CA LEU A 114 -15.88 11.32 2.14
C LEU A 114 -15.81 10.30 3.28
N SER A 115 -15.95 10.75 4.53
CA SER A 115 -16.19 9.87 5.66
C SER A 115 -17.44 9.01 5.39
N GLY A 116 -17.49 7.76 5.83
CA GLY A 116 -18.65 6.88 5.56
C GLY A 116 -18.77 6.35 4.13
N SER A 117 -17.90 6.74 3.18
CA SER A 117 -17.95 6.22 1.80
C SER A 117 -17.50 4.75 1.66
N GLY A 118 -16.93 4.14 2.71
CA GLY A 118 -16.55 2.73 2.70
C GLY A 118 -15.10 2.45 2.31
N LYS A 119 -14.22 3.45 2.26
CA LYS A 119 -12.79 3.32 1.89
C LYS A 119 -12.07 2.18 2.60
N SER A 120 -12.11 2.16 3.93
CA SER A 120 -11.44 1.12 4.74
C SER A 120 -12.00 -0.27 4.46
N THR A 121 -13.30 -0.38 4.21
CA THR A 121 -13.94 -1.66 3.87
C THR A 121 -13.46 -2.16 2.51
N VAL A 122 -13.38 -1.27 1.50
CA VAL A 122 -12.86 -1.60 0.16
C VAL A 122 -11.37 -1.93 0.24
N ALA A 123 -10.57 -1.16 0.99
CA ALA A 123 -9.16 -1.43 1.21
C ALA A 123 -8.90 -2.82 1.78
N CYS A 124 -9.68 -3.21 2.81
CA CYS A 124 -9.59 -4.55 3.41
C CYS A 124 -10.06 -5.65 2.44
N ALA A 125 -11.14 -5.42 1.69
CA ALA A 125 -11.62 -6.37 0.68
C ALA A 125 -10.59 -6.58 -0.43
N LEU A 126 -10.02 -5.51 -0.95
CA LEU A 126 -8.97 -5.52 -1.98
C LEU A 126 -7.70 -6.24 -1.49
N SER A 127 -7.22 -5.88 -0.29
CA SER A 127 -6.04 -6.52 0.31
C SER A 127 -6.25 -8.03 0.47
N ARG A 128 -7.44 -8.46 0.90
CA ARG A 128 -7.79 -9.87 1.03
C ARG A 128 -7.77 -10.60 -0.31
N GLU A 129 -8.37 -10.03 -1.35
CA GLU A 129 -8.40 -10.65 -2.68
C GLU A 129 -7.00 -10.74 -3.29
N LEU A 130 -6.18 -9.69 -3.16
CA LEU A 130 -4.78 -9.71 -3.59
C LEU A 130 -3.96 -10.75 -2.83
N HIS A 131 -4.15 -10.86 -1.51
CA HIS A 131 -3.49 -11.88 -0.69
C HIS A 131 -3.83 -13.30 -1.13
N TYR A 132 -5.10 -13.59 -1.42
CA TYR A 132 -5.51 -14.91 -1.92
C TYR A 132 -4.92 -15.24 -3.29
N ARG A 133 -4.61 -14.23 -4.09
CA ARG A 133 -3.90 -14.36 -5.37
C ARG A 133 -2.38 -14.46 -5.20
N GLY A 134 -1.87 -14.39 -3.97
CA GLY A 134 -0.46 -14.52 -3.63
C GLY A 134 0.34 -13.23 -3.75
N HIS A 135 -0.31 -12.07 -3.76
CA HIS A 135 0.35 -10.77 -3.76
C HIS A 135 0.58 -10.24 -2.34
N HIS A 136 1.75 -9.66 -2.11
CA HIS A 136 2.09 -9.01 -0.86
C HIS A 136 1.51 -7.59 -0.85
N THR A 137 0.64 -7.32 0.13
CA THR A 137 -0.05 -6.04 0.28
C THR A 137 0.09 -5.50 1.69
N TYR A 138 -0.02 -4.18 1.83
CA TYR A 138 -0.15 -3.52 3.11
C TYR A 138 -1.19 -2.39 3.05
N VAL A 139 -2.07 -2.33 4.07
CA VAL A 139 -3.10 -1.28 4.16
C VAL A 139 -2.63 -0.20 5.12
N LEU A 140 -2.53 1.03 4.62
CA LEU A 140 -2.31 2.26 5.39
C LEU A 140 -3.66 2.95 5.58
N ASP A 141 -4.36 2.60 6.67
CA ASP A 141 -5.64 3.23 7.01
C ASP A 141 -5.41 4.50 7.85
N GLY A 142 -6.12 5.57 7.52
CA GLY A 142 -5.93 6.88 8.15
C GLY A 142 -6.18 6.90 9.64
N ASP A 143 -7.16 6.13 10.14
CA ASP A 143 -7.41 6.03 11.57
C ASP A 143 -6.32 5.22 12.27
N ASN A 144 -5.91 4.09 11.68
CA ASN A 144 -4.85 3.25 12.24
C ASN A 144 -3.53 4.01 12.37
N LEU A 145 -3.17 4.80 11.35
CA LEU A 145 -1.95 5.61 11.36
C LEU A 145 -1.94 6.68 12.47
N ARG A 146 -3.12 7.19 12.84
CA ARG A 146 -3.27 8.14 13.96
C ARG A 146 -3.08 7.50 15.34
N HIS A 147 -3.11 6.17 15.45
CA HIS A 147 -2.73 5.48 16.69
C HIS A 147 -1.20 5.39 16.89
N GLY A 148 -0.41 5.60 15.83
CA GLY A 148 1.04 5.46 15.86
C GLY A 148 1.76 6.61 15.16
N LEU A 149 2.05 6.43 13.88
CA LEU A 149 2.88 7.34 13.07
C LEU A 149 2.43 8.81 13.15
N ASN A 150 1.13 9.06 13.16
CA ASN A 150 0.52 10.38 13.11
C ASN A 150 -0.27 10.74 14.39
N ARG A 151 0.10 10.14 15.53
CA ARG A 151 -0.57 10.39 16.82
C ARG A 151 -0.42 11.83 17.34
N ASP A 152 0.60 12.53 16.87
CA ASP A 152 0.91 13.93 17.19
C ASP A 152 0.09 14.94 16.38
N LEU A 153 -0.64 14.47 15.35
CA LEU A 153 -1.40 15.34 14.46
C LEU A 153 -2.87 15.39 14.84
N SER A 154 -3.43 16.60 14.85
CA SER A 154 -4.85 16.87 15.05
C SER A 154 -5.64 16.81 13.73
N PHE A 155 -6.87 17.33 13.72
CA PHE A 155 -7.69 17.46 12.50
C PHE A 155 -7.73 18.89 11.93
N LYS A 156 -6.84 19.78 12.37
CA LYS A 156 -6.65 21.11 11.77
C LYS A 156 -6.13 20.94 10.33
N ALA A 157 -6.34 21.97 9.50
CA ALA A 157 -5.98 21.89 8.07
C ALA A 157 -4.50 21.57 7.86
N GLU A 158 -3.60 22.20 8.62
CA GLU A 158 -2.15 21.99 8.53
C GLU A 158 -1.78 20.56 8.91
N ASP A 159 -2.37 20.03 9.98
CA ASP A 159 -2.13 18.67 10.46
C ASP A 159 -2.68 17.62 9.48
N ARG A 160 -3.77 17.94 8.77
CA ARG A 160 -4.29 17.07 7.70
C ARG A 160 -3.33 17.02 6.53
N THR A 161 -2.80 18.16 6.09
CA THR A 161 -1.80 18.22 5.01
C THR A 161 -0.55 17.43 5.42
N GLU A 162 -0.04 17.62 6.64
CA GLU A 162 1.12 16.86 7.14
C GLU A 162 0.83 15.35 7.27
N ASN A 163 -0.39 14.98 7.70
CA ASN A 163 -0.82 13.59 7.73
C ASN A 163 -0.73 12.96 6.33
N ILE A 164 -1.24 13.63 5.29
CA ILE A 164 -1.19 13.13 3.92
C ILE A 164 0.25 13.04 3.43
N ARG A 165 1.09 14.06 3.67
CA ARG A 165 2.50 14.04 3.32
C ARG A 165 3.23 12.84 3.93
N ARG A 166 3.08 12.60 5.24
CA ARG A 166 3.72 11.44 5.92
C ARG A 166 3.26 10.11 5.33
N VAL A 167 1.96 9.98 5.07
CA VAL A 167 1.41 8.75 4.46
C VAL A 167 1.95 8.55 3.05
N GLY A 168 2.07 9.61 2.25
CA GLY A 168 2.66 9.55 0.90
C GLY A 168 4.10 9.04 0.91
N GLU A 169 4.94 9.57 1.82
CA GLU A 169 6.33 9.12 1.97
C GLU A 169 6.41 7.64 2.38
N VAL A 170 5.61 7.22 3.35
CA VAL A 170 5.58 5.82 3.79
C VAL A 170 5.06 4.90 2.68
N ALA A 171 4.01 5.30 1.97
CA ALA A 171 3.47 4.54 0.84
C ALA A 171 4.51 4.34 -0.27
N LYS A 172 5.31 5.39 -0.57
CA LYS A 172 6.45 5.30 -1.49
C LYS A 172 7.46 4.23 -1.05
N LEU A 173 7.83 4.19 0.23
CA LEU A 173 8.77 3.19 0.74
C LEU A 173 8.22 1.76 0.58
N PHE A 174 6.93 1.54 0.81
CA PHE A 174 6.29 0.24 0.55
C PHE A 174 6.31 -0.12 -0.94
N ALA A 175 6.01 0.83 -1.82
CA ALA A 175 6.07 0.60 -3.27
C ALA A 175 7.50 0.29 -3.73
N ASP A 176 8.51 0.98 -3.20
CA ASP A 176 9.93 0.71 -3.48
C ASP A 176 10.37 -0.66 -2.95
N ALA A 177 9.77 -1.12 -1.85
CA ALA A 177 9.97 -2.47 -1.35
C ALA A 177 9.31 -3.56 -2.22
N GLY A 178 8.57 -3.19 -3.27
CA GLY A 178 7.85 -4.12 -4.14
C GLY A 178 6.46 -4.51 -3.61
N THR A 179 5.96 -3.84 -2.56
CA THR A 179 4.65 -4.10 -1.96
C THR A 179 3.56 -3.31 -2.68
N ILE A 180 2.37 -3.90 -2.83
CA ILE A 180 1.17 -3.17 -3.23
C ILE A 180 0.62 -2.47 -1.98
N CYS A 181 0.87 -1.17 -1.87
CA CYS A 181 0.44 -0.35 -0.74
C CYS A 181 -0.96 0.21 -1.00
N ILE A 182 -1.91 -0.04 -0.10
CA ILE A 182 -3.28 0.45 -0.19
C ILE A 182 -3.47 1.54 0.86
N ALA A 183 -3.44 2.81 0.45
CA ALA A 183 -3.67 3.95 1.34
C ALA A 183 -5.16 4.31 1.35
N SER A 184 -5.78 4.35 2.52
CA SER A 184 -7.22 4.60 2.72
C SER A 184 -7.42 5.81 3.61
N LEU A 185 -7.65 6.99 2.99
CA LEU A 185 -7.76 8.28 3.68
C LEU A 185 -8.83 9.16 3.04
N ILE A 186 -9.41 10.10 3.78
CA ILE A 186 -10.26 11.14 3.19
C ILE A 186 -9.45 11.96 2.18
N SER A 187 -8.26 12.44 2.56
CA SER A 187 -7.34 13.26 1.73
C SER A 187 -8.10 14.34 0.92
N PRO A 188 -8.71 15.34 1.62
CA PRO A 188 -9.72 16.21 1.01
C PRO A 188 -9.14 17.16 -0.05
N TYR A 189 -7.90 17.56 0.07
CA TYR A 189 -7.28 18.58 -0.78
C TYR A 189 -6.55 17.96 -1.97
N ARG A 190 -6.85 18.44 -3.15
CA ARG A 190 -6.25 17.95 -4.41
C ARG A 190 -4.73 18.12 -4.40
N ARG A 191 -4.26 19.30 -4.01
CA ARG A 191 -2.82 19.61 -3.96
C ARG A 191 -2.02 18.56 -3.14
N ASP A 192 -2.60 18.06 -2.05
CA ASP A 192 -1.91 17.12 -1.16
C ASP A 192 -1.84 15.73 -1.81
N ARG A 193 -2.90 15.31 -2.53
CA ARG A 193 -2.89 14.06 -3.31
C ARG A 193 -1.94 14.14 -4.50
N ASP A 194 -1.93 15.27 -5.22
CA ASP A 194 -1.02 15.51 -6.34
C ASP A 194 0.45 15.50 -5.87
N ALA A 195 0.74 16.06 -4.70
CA ALA A 195 2.07 15.99 -4.10
C ALA A 195 2.48 14.53 -3.81
N CYS A 196 1.58 13.70 -3.29
CA CYS A 196 1.85 12.27 -3.09
C CYS A 196 2.05 11.53 -4.42
N ARG A 197 1.25 11.84 -5.44
CA ARG A 197 1.43 11.30 -6.80
C ARG A 197 2.80 11.62 -7.37
N ALA A 198 3.28 12.85 -7.17
CA ALA A 198 4.59 13.29 -7.65
C ALA A 198 5.78 12.56 -7.00
N LEU A 199 5.59 11.91 -5.85
CA LEU A 199 6.63 11.08 -5.21
C LEU A 199 6.89 9.77 -5.96
N LEU A 200 5.97 9.35 -6.82
CA LEU A 200 5.97 8.04 -7.47
C LEU A 200 6.00 8.22 -9.00
N PRO A 201 7.17 8.11 -9.63
CA PRO A 201 7.26 8.11 -11.09
C PRO A 201 6.60 6.86 -11.70
N ASP A 202 6.46 6.84 -13.02
CA ASP A 202 6.08 5.68 -13.82
C ASP A 202 4.68 5.11 -13.52
N SER A 203 3.70 5.99 -13.32
CA SER A 203 2.29 5.62 -13.11
C SER A 203 2.04 4.67 -11.92
N ARG A 204 2.96 4.58 -10.97
CA ARG A 204 2.84 3.71 -9.79
C ARG A 204 1.90 4.25 -8.71
N PHE A 205 1.31 5.41 -8.91
CA PHE A 205 0.25 5.97 -8.08
C PHE A 205 -1.08 5.80 -8.79
N ILE A 206 -2.00 5.03 -8.18
CA ILE A 206 -3.32 4.70 -8.72
C ILE A 206 -4.35 5.31 -7.77
N GLU A 207 -5.00 6.38 -8.20
CA GLU A 207 -6.01 7.06 -7.40
C GLU A 207 -7.37 6.42 -7.62
N VAL A 208 -8.00 6.01 -6.51
CA VAL A 208 -9.35 5.43 -6.48
C VAL A 208 -10.26 6.42 -5.78
N PHE A 209 -11.14 7.04 -6.53
CA PHE A 209 -12.12 7.99 -6.00
C PHE A 209 -13.42 7.28 -5.65
N MET A 210 -13.80 7.36 -4.37
CA MET A 210 -15.11 6.91 -3.88
C MET A 210 -16.14 8.03 -4.09
N ASP A 211 -16.68 8.12 -5.29
CA ASP A 211 -17.67 9.14 -5.70
C ASP A 211 -19.08 8.74 -5.26
N LEU A 212 -19.30 8.80 -3.94
CA LEU A 212 -20.58 8.50 -3.33
C LEU A 212 -21.23 9.76 -2.77
N PRO A 213 -22.57 9.93 -2.91
CA PRO A 213 -23.29 11.08 -2.41
C PRO A 213 -23.10 11.32 -0.92
N LEU A 214 -23.03 12.60 -0.52
CA LEU A 214 -22.87 13.00 0.89
C LEU A 214 -24.00 12.41 1.75
N GLU A 215 -25.21 12.44 1.25
CA GLU A 215 -26.43 11.95 1.93
C GLU A 215 -26.29 10.46 2.28
N LEU A 216 -25.73 9.66 1.37
CA LEU A 216 -25.47 8.24 1.62
C LEU A 216 -24.39 8.05 2.68
N CYS A 217 -23.31 8.84 2.60
CA CYS A 217 -22.22 8.80 3.58
C CYS A 217 -22.69 9.21 4.97
N GLU A 218 -23.52 10.26 5.04
CA GLU A 218 -24.14 10.76 6.27
C GLU A 218 -25.15 9.77 6.85
N ALA A 219 -25.99 9.15 6.02
CA ALA A 219 -26.93 8.13 6.47
C ALA A 219 -26.22 6.89 7.08
N ARG A 220 -25.05 6.55 6.58
CA ARG A 220 -24.24 5.45 7.12
C ARG A 220 -23.58 5.80 8.46
N ASP A 221 -23.01 6.98 8.55
CA ASP A 221 -22.28 7.56 9.71
C ASP A 221 -21.78 6.56 10.75
N PRO A 222 -20.94 5.59 10.41
CA PRO A 222 -20.60 4.47 11.28
C PRO A 222 -19.87 4.89 12.56
N LYS A 223 -19.34 6.11 12.60
CA LYS A 223 -18.61 6.69 13.72
C LYS A 223 -19.41 7.77 14.46
N GLY A 224 -20.61 8.13 13.98
CA GLY A 224 -21.43 9.21 14.52
C GLY A 224 -20.84 10.62 14.31
N LEU A 225 -19.86 10.76 13.41
CA LEU A 225 -19.14 12.02 13.21
C LEU A 225 -19.96 13.06 12.47
N TYR A 226 -20.80 12.67 11.49
CA TYR A 226 -21.72 13.58 10.83
C TYR A 226 -22.72 14.18 11.81
N LYS A 227 -23.28 13.36 12.70
CA LYS A 227 -24.19 13.83 13.76
C LYS A 227 -23.50 14.85 14.65
N LEU A 228 -22.23 14.63 15.02
CA LEU A 228 -21.46 15.57 15.84
C LEU A 228 -21.14 16.86 15.07
N ALA A 229 -20.81 16.77 13.78
CA ALA A 229 -20.56 17.95 12.94
C ALA A 229 -21.82 18.80 12.75
N ARG A 230 -22.96 18.18 12.41
CA ARG A 230 -24.25 18.88 12.24
C ARG A 230 -24.73 19.55 13.53
N THR A 231 -24.39 19.00 14.68
CA THR A 231 -24.71 19.65 15.99
C THR A 231 -23.65 20.65 16.44
N GLY A 232 -22.62 20.96 15.60
CA GLY A 232 -21.54 21.93 15.89
C GLY A 232 -20.56 21.49 16.99
N LYS A 233 -20.61 20.22 17.42
CA LYS A 233 -19.69 19.66 18.43
C LYS A 233 -18.30 19.42 17.90
N ILE A 234 -18.16 19.17 16.60
CA ILE A 234 -16.87 19.14 15.87
C ILE A 234 -16.94 20.13 14.72
N LYS A 235 -15.82 20.81 14.47
CA LYS A 235 -15.67 21.80 13.39
C LYS A 235 -14.63 21.33 12.39
N GLY A 236 -14.66 21.87 11.18
CA GLY A 236 -13.75 21.51 10.10
C GLY A 236 -13.96 20.08 9.62
N PHE A 237 -15.20 19.61 9.61
CA PHE A 237 -15.52 18.24 9.16
C PHE A 237 -15.74 18.22 7.65
N THR A 238 -14.96 17.43 6.94
CA THR A 238 -14.99 17.34 5.48
C THR A 238 -16.37 16.93 4.97
N GLY A 239 -16.92 17.72 4.08
CA GLY A 239 -18.26 17.53 3.49
C GLY A 239 -19.39 18.19 4.28
N VAL A 240 -19.12 18.83 5.41
CA VAL A 240 -20.11 19.59 6.20
C VAL A 240 -19.73 21.06 6.25
N ASP A 241 -18.63 21.41 6.89
CA ASP A 241 -18.10 22.76 7.08
C ASP A 241 -16.66 22.92 6.54
N ASP A 242 -16.07 21.84 5.99
CA ASP A 242 -14.80 21.85 5.30
C ASP A 242 -14.97 21.17 3.91
N PRO A 243 -14.42 21.74 2.83
CA PRO A 243 -14.63 21.22 1.50
C PRO A 243 -13.90 19.89 1.25
N TYR A 244 -14.47 19.08 0.34
CA TYR A 244 -13.80 17.97 -0.29
C TYR A 244 -13.58 18.29 -1.78
N GLU A 245 -12.34 18.36 -2.20
CA GLU A 245 -11.96 18.61 -3.59
C GLU A 245 -11.87 17.27 -4.35
N SER A 246 -12.89 16.96 -5.12
CA SER A 246 -12.93 15.73 -5.94
C SER A 246 -11.73 15.64 -6.89
N PRO A 247 -11.13 14.46 -7.08
CA PRO A 247 -10.10 14.24 -8.09
C PRO A 247 -10.58 14.62 -9.49
N VAL A 248 -9.66 15.12 -10.32
CA VAL A 248 -9.95 15.45 -11.72
C VAL A 248 -9.57 14.30 -12.64
N ASN A 249 -8.46 13.62 -12.34
CA ASN A 249 -7.85 12.59 -13.20
C ASN A 249 -7.55 11.31 -12.41
N SER A 250 -8.53 10.83 -11.61
CA SER A 250 -8.38 9.54 -10.93
C SER A 250 -8.42 8.38 -11.92
N GLU A 251 -7.60 7.39 -11.73
CA GLU A 251 -7.53 6.18 -12.55
C GLU A 251 -8.81 5.33 -12.43
N ILE A 252 -9.45 5.39 -11.26
CA ILE A 252 -10.66 4.60 -10.98
C ILE A 252 -11.66 5.49 -10.24
N VAL A 253 -12.89 5.52 -10.71
CA VAL A 253 -14.02 6.16 -10.03
C VAL A 253 -15.03 5.09 -9.64
N ILE A 254 -15.30 4.98 -8.36
CA ILE A 254 -16.33 4.09 -7.80
C ILE A 254 -17.53 4.93 -7.42
N LYS A 255 -18.66 4.71 -8.10
CA LYS A 255 -19.90 5.44 -7.90
C LYS A 255 -21.10 4.51 -7.80
N MET A 256 -22.25 5.07 -7.52
CA MET A 256 -23.51 4.32 -7.53
C MET A 256 -23.84 3.84 -8.95
N GLU A 257 -24.34 2.63 -9.05
CA GLU A 257 -24.80 2.01 -10.31
C GLU A 257 -26.28 1.70 -10.18
N GLY A 258 -27.09 2.23 -11.10
CA GLY A 258 -28.57 2.03 -11.08
C GLY A 258 -29.27 2.52 -9.81
N GLY A 259 -28.68 3.51 -9.10
CA GLY A 259 -29.21 4.01 -7.83
C GLY A 259 -28.79 3.21 -6.60
N GLU A 260 -28.03 2.13 -6.78
CA GLU A 260 -27.51 1.29 -5.69
C GLU A 260 -26.01 1.46 -5.50
N CYS A 261 -25.56 1.34 -4.26
CA CYS A 261 -24.12 1.36 -3.95
C CYS A 261 -23.55 -0.05 -4.17
N PRO A 262 -22.51 -0.20 -5.01
CA PRO A 262 -21.87 -1.49 -5.22
C PRO A 262 -21.39 -2.12 -3.92
N SER A 263 -21.37 -3.45 -3.85
CA SER A 263 -20.83 -4.15 -2.69
C SER A 263 -19.31 -3.91 -2.57
N PRO A 264 -18.72 -3.99 -1.36
CA PRO A 264 -17.27 -3.85 -1.19
C PRO A 264 -16.46 -4.83 -2.05
N LYS A 265 -16.99 -6.02 -2.31
CA LYS A 265 -16.37 -7.01 -3.18
C LYS A 265 -16.40 -6.56 -4.65
N ALA A 266 -17.52 -6.00 -5.12
CA ALA A 266 -17.63 -5.46 -6.49
C ALA A 266 -16.69 -4.27 -6.69
N MET A 267 -16.60 -3.37 -5.72
CA MET A 267 -15.66 -2.23 -5.74
C MET A 267 -14.20 -2.70 -5.80
N ALA A 268 -13.83 -3.67 -4.96
CA ALA A 268 -12.50 -4.27 -4.98
C ALA A 268 -12.20 -4.95 -6.32
N GLN A 269 -13.20 -5.60 -6.94
CA GLN A 269 -13.04 -6.22 -8.25
C GLN A 269 -12.80 -5.20 -9.37
N GLN A 270 -13.40 -4.02 -9.33
CA GLN A 270 -13.11 -2.93 -10.28
C GLN A 270 -11.63 -2.53 -10.19
N VAL A 271 -11.09 -2.38 -8.98
CA VAL A 271 -9.68 -2.07 -8.78
C VAL A 271 -8.77 -3.22 -9.26
N LEU A 272 -9.11 -4.46 -8.96
CA LEU A 272 -8.36 -5.63 -9.42
C LEU A 272 -8.30 -5.70 -10.95
N SER A 273 -9.43 -5.49 -11.62
CA SER A 273 -9.51 -5.50 -13.10
C SER A 273 -8.62 -4.41 -13.72
N TYR A 274 -8.54 -3.24 -13.07
CA TYR A 274 -7.62 -2.19 -13.50
C TYR A 274 -6.15 -2.63 -13.34
N LEU A 275 -5.79 -3.22 -12.20
CA LEU A 275 -4.43 -3.69 -11.94
C LEU A 275 -3.99 -4.79 -12.92
N GLU A 276 -4.88 -5.74 -13.23
CA GLU A 276 -4.64 -6.80 -14.22
C GLU A 276 -4.43 -6.22 -15.61
N LYS A 277 -5.36 -5.34 -16.05
CA LYS A 277 -5.30 -4.71 -17.38
C LYS A 277 -4.02 -3.91 -17.61
N ASN A 278 -3.49 -3.27 -16.56
CA ASN A 278 -2.31 -2.42 -16.65
C ASN A 278 -1.01 -3.15 -16.23
N GLY A 279 -1.04 -4.47 -16.06
CA GLY A 279 0.15 -5.30 -15.82
C GLY A 279 0.84 -5.10 -14.47
N TYR A 280 0.07 -4.72 -13.45
CA TYR A 280 0.56 -4.68 -12.05
C TYR A 280 0.52 -6.06 -11.40
N LEU A 281 -0.42 -6.90 -11.82
CA LEU A 281 -0.58 -8.28 -11.37
C LEU A 281 -0.09 -9.23 -12.49
N GLN A 282 0.75 -10.20 -12.13
CA GLN A 282 1.26 -11.25 -13.02
C GLN A 282 0.68 -12.61 -12.62
#